data_2e8a8a2ea5e2642f66d054d2fa2d7719
#
_entry.id   2e8a8a2ea5e2642f66d054d2fa2d7719
#
_cell.length_a   1.000
_cell.length_b   1.000
_cell.length_c   1.000
_cell.angle_alpha   90.00
_cell.angle_beta   90.00
_cell.angle_gamma   90.00
#
_symmetry.space_group_name_H-M   'P 1'
#
loop_
_entity.id
_entity.type
_entity.pdbx_description
1 polymer ?
#
loop_
_entity_poly.entity_id
_entity_poly.type
_entity_poly.pdbx_seq_one_letter_code
_entity_poly.pdbx_strand_id
1 'polypeptide(L)'
;MQERQASQGARRAREFEAFVAGAAGRLLHVATLLTAEVPDANPHARRLLTLALAHTYASWDRLRGEDPYARTRERLVTRFAHETWYRHGGRARRQPSGALAALAPRERLVAVLRLYEGMAEDQTAALLGLPADRVRVLCDRAVAALARPAYRPAPAVRGPEVAPS
;
A
#
# COMPACT_ATOMS: atom_id res chain seq x y z
N MET A 1 -2.10 42.56 -5.13
CA MET A 1 -1.45 41.30 -5.56
C MET A 1 -1.35 40.31 -4.39
N GLN A 2 -0.84 40.70 -3.22
CA GLN A 2 -0.68 39.82 -2.05
C GLN A 2 -1.99 39.24 -1.51
N GLU A 3 -3.09 40.00 -1.43
CA GLU A 3 -4.40 39.51 -0.96
C GLU A 3 -4.99 38.41 -1.84
N ARG A 4 -4.82 38.50 -3.17
CA ARG A 4 -5.28 37.47 -4.11
C ARG A 4 -4.51 36.17 -3.95
N GLN A 5 -3.19 36.25 -3.71
CA GLN A 5 -2.35 35.09 -3.47
C GLN A 5 -2.68 34.43 -2.13
N ALA A 6 -2.93 35.22 -1.06
CA ALA A 6 -3.34 34.72 0.23
C ALA A 6 -4.70 34.01 0.14
N SER A 7 -5.67 34.60 -0.57
CA SER A 7 -7.00 34.01 -0.76
C SER A 7 -6.95 32.72 -1.57
N GLN A 8 -6.11 32.65 -2.60
CA GLN A 8 -5.90 31.43 -3.39
C GLN A 8 -5.24 30.34 -2.56
N GLY A 9 -4.22 30.69 -1.75
CA GLY A 9 -3.57 29.75 -0.84
C GLY A 9 -4.54 29.16 0.20
N ALA A 10 -5.38 30.00 0.80
CA ALA A 10 -6.38 29.58 1.77
C ALA A 10 -7.46 28.68 1.16
N ARG A 11 -7.89 28.97 -0.07
CA ARG A 11 -8.82 28.13 -0.81
C ARG A 11 -8.22 26.76 -1.11
N ARG A 12 -7.01 26.72 -1.66
CA ARG A 12 -6.27 25.51 -1.94
C ARG A 12 -6.13 24.62 -0.70
N ALA A 13 -5.76 25.22 0.44
CA ALA A 13 -5.62 24.48 1.69
C ALA A 13 -6.92 23.82 2.12
N ARG A 14 -8.05 24.55 2.06
CA ARG A 14 -9.38 24.00 2.40
C ARG A 14 -9.82 22.88 1.46
N GLU A 15 -9.62 23.04 0.16
CA GLU A 15 -9.94 22.00 -0.83
C GLU A 15 -9.13 20.73 -0.58
N PHE A 16 -7.84 20.87 -0.29
CA PHE A 16 -6.99 19.75 0.03
C PHE A 16 -7.34 19.10 1.38
N GLU A 17 -7.65 19.86 2.41
CA GLU A 17 -8.11 19.36 3.70
C GLU A 17 -9.40 18.52 3.56
N ALA A 18 -10.36 19.00 2.77
CA ALA A 18 -11.58 18.26 2.47
C ALA A 18 -11.30 16.95 1.74
N PHE A 19 -10.38 16.96 0.77
CA PHE A 19 -9.92 15.76 0.09
C PHE A 19 -9.28 14.77 1.07
N VAL A 20 -8.35 15.23 1.92
CA VAL A 20 -7.67 14.37 2.91
C VAL A 20 -8.68 13.77 3.89
N ALA A 21 -9.64 14.56 4.38
CA ALA A 21 -10.67 14.08 5.28
C ALA A 21 -11.49 12.92 4.70
N GLY A 22 -11.77 12.94 3.39
CA GLY A 22 -12.52 11.89 2.71
C GLY A 22 -11.68 10.69 2.26
N ALA A 23 -10.41 10.90 1.92
CA ALA A 23 -9.59 9.91 1.23
C ALA A 23 -8.52 9.23 2.10
N ALA A 24 -8.06 9.88 3.17
CA ALA A 24 -6.89 9.42 3.92
C ALA A 24 -7.06 8.04 4.54
N GLY A 25 -8.24 7.70 5.04
CA GLY A 25 -8.51 6.40 5.64
C GLY A 25 -8.31 5.25 4.66
N ARG A 26 -8.88 5.37 3.46
CA ARG A 26 -8.73 4.37 2.41
C ARG A 26 -7.28 4.29 1.90
N LEU A 27 -6.64 5.43 1.67
CA LEU A 27 -5.24 5.47 1.24
C LEU A 27 -4.28 4.89 2.30
N LEU A 28 -4.55 5.13 3.59
CA LEU A 28 -3.77 4.52 4.67
C LEU A 28 -3.96 3.00 4.69
N HIS A 29 -5.18 2.53 4.45
CA HIS A 29 -5.42 1.09 4.36
C HIS A 29 -4.66 0.47 3.18
N VAL A 30 -4.69 1.08 1.99
CA VAL A 30 -3.86 0.67 0.84
C VAL A 30 -2.37 0.60 1.23
N ALA A 31 -1.84 1.65 1.85
CA ALA A 31 -0.46 1.69 2.29
C ALA A 31 -0.13 0.58 3.30
N THR A 32 -1.03 0.30 4.24
CA THR A 32 -0.88 -0.76 5.26
C THR A 32 -0.87 -2.15 4.61
N LEU A 33 -1.74 -2.38 3.63
CA LEU A 33 -1.73 -3.63 2.86
C LEU A 33 -0.42 -3.80 2.08
N LEU A 34 0.07 -2.74 1.43
CA LEU A 34 1.33 -2.76 0.68
C LEU A 34 2.54 -3.04 1.56
N THR A 35 2.62 -2.42 2.73
CA THR A 35 3.74 -2.62 3.67
C THR A 35 3.63 -3.92 4.46
N ALA A 36 2.45 -4.56 4.44
CA ALA A 36 2.08 -5.70 5.27
C ALA A 36 2.36 -5.47 6.76
N GLU A 37 2.11 -4.26 7.22
CA GLU A 37 2.09 -3.91 8.63
C GLU A 37 0.70 -4.20 9.23
N VAL A 38 0.62 -4.29 10.55
CA VAL A 38 -0.66 -4.37 11.24
C VAL A 38 -1.29 -2.96 11.38
N PRO A 39 -2.62 -2.81 11.33
CA PRO A 39 -3.27 -1.51 11.32
C PRO A 39 -2.87 -0.58 12.48
N ASP A 40 -2.67 -1.13 13.69
CA ASP A 40 -2.36 -0.35 14.89
C ASP A 40 -0.85 -0.03 15.02
N ALA A 41 0.00 -0.62 14.18
CA ALA A 41 1.44 -0.43 14.20
C ALA A 41 2.02 -0.37 12.78
N ASN A 42 1.63 0.69 12.03
CA ASN A 42 1.94 0.86 10.61
C ASN A 42 2.76 2.14 10.28
N PRO A 43 3.91 2.37 10.94
CA PRO A 43 4.68 3.60 10.75
C PRO A 43 5.21 3.78 9.32
N HIS A 44 5.53 2.70 8.61
CA HIS A 44 5.99 2.77 7.21
C HIS A 44 4.83 3.17 6.29
N ALA A 45 3.66 2.57 6.45
CA ALA A 45 2.46 2.94 5.70
C ALA A 45 2.11 4.42 5.88
N ARG A 46 2.12 4.91 7.13
CA ARG A 46 1.89 6.33 7.44
C ARG A 46 2.90 7.25 6.77
N ARG A 47 4.18 6.88 6.80
CA ARG A 47 5.24 7.64 6.12
C ARG A 47 5.02 7.68 4.61
N LEU A 48 4.71 6.55 3.98
CA LEU A 48 4.42 6.49 2.53
C LEU A 48 3.24 7.39 2.17
N LEU A 49 2.15 7.32 2.95
CA LEU A 49 0.97 8.15 2.74
C LEU A 49 1.30 9.64 2.88
N THR A 50 1.99 10.04 3.96
CA THR A 50 2.38 11.43 4.18
C THR A 50 3.16 12.00 3.01
N LEU A 51 4.12 11.23 2.48
CA LEU A 51 4.93 11.65 1.33
C LEU A 51 4.12 11.72 0.03
N ALA A 52 3.17 10.79 -0.18
CA ALA A 52 2.27 10.81 -1.32
C ALA A 52 1.33 12.03 -1.26
N LEU A 53 0.73 12.32 -0.11
CA LEU A 53 -0.13 13.48 0.12
C LEU A 53 0.63 14.80 -0.06
N ALA A 54 1.85 14.90 0.49
CA ALA A 54 2.70 16.09 0.31
C ALA A 54 2.99 16.36 -1.17
N HIS A 55 3.27 15.31 -1.95
CA HIS A 55 3.49 15.43 -3.39
C HIS A 55 2.21 15.85 -4.13
N THR A 56 1.06 15.28 -3.76
CA THR A 56 -0.25 15.66 -4.33
C THR A 56 -0.55 17.12 -4.02
N TYR A 57 -0.33 17.58 -2.79
CA TYR A 57 -0.50 18.98 -2.39
C TYR A 57 0.41 19.92 -3.20
N ALA A 58 1.66 19.56 -3.40
CA ALA A 58 2.61 20.36 -4.17
C ALA A 58 2.17 20.55 -5.66
N SER A 59 1.39 19.60 -6.19
CA SER A 59 0.86 19.63 -7.56
C SER A 59 -0.62 19.98 -7.65
N TRP A 60 -1.29 20.36 -6.53
CA TRP A 60 -2.74 20.51 -6.43
C TRP A 60 -3.37 21.37 -7.52
N ASP A 61 -2.81 22.53 -7.78
CA ASP A 61 -3.33 23.47 -8.79
C ASP A 61 -3.21 22.94 -10.23
N ARG A 62 -2.34 21.93 -10.43
CA ARG A 62 -2.11 21.27 -11.74
C ARG A 62 -3.01 20.08 -11.97
N LEU A 63 -3.69 19.58 -10.92
CA LEU A 63 -4.59 18.44 -10.99
C LEU A 63 -5.98 18.78 -11.58
N ARG A 64 -6.08 19.87 -12.34
CA ARG A 64 -7.36 20.32 -12.91
C ARG A 64 -7.99 19.23 -13.78
N GLY A 65 -9.11 18.64 -13.27
CA GLY A 65 -9.84 17.58 -13.97
C GLY A 65 -9.30 16.16 -13.75
N GLU A 66 -8.18 15.98 -13.03
CA GLU A 66 -7.71 14.66 -12.59
C GLU A 66 -8.31 14.29 -11.22
N ASP A 67 -8.53 12.99 -11.01
CA ASP A 67 -8.94 12.48 -9.70
C ASP A 67 -7.76 12.53 -8.70
N PRO A 68 -7.84 13.36 -7.64
CA PRO A 68 -6.78 13.48 -6.66
C PRO A 68 -6.52 12.19 -5.89
N TYR A 69 -7.55 11.33 -5.72
CA TYR A 69 -7.38 10.00 -5.12
C TYR A 69 -6.50 9.11 -5.99
N ALA A 70 -6.83 8.99 -7.26
CA ALA A 70 -6.05 8.18 -8.21
C ALA A 70 -4.60 8.66 -8.29
N ARG A 71 -4.38 9.98 -8.29
CA ARG A 71 -3.06 10.58 -8.31
C ARG A 71 -2.26 10.28 -7.05
N THR A 72 -2.87 10.40 -5.87
CA THR A 72 -2.20 10.10 -4.60
C THR A 72 -1.88 8.61 -4.50
N ARG A 73 -2.82 7.73 -4.91
CA ARG A 73 -2.59 6.28 -4.97
C ARG A 73 -1.42 5.94 -5.90
N GLU A 74 -1.35 6.53 -7.09
CA GLU A 74 -0.24 6.35 -8.03
C GLU A 74 1.10 6.70 -7.38
N ARG A 75 1.18 7.83 -6.68
CA ARG A 75 2.41 8.27 -5.99
C ARG A 75 2.81 7.30 -4.88
N LEU A 76 1.84 6.86 -4.09
CA LEU A 76 2.06 5.90 -3.01
C LEU A 76 2.60 4.58 -3.54
N VAL A 77 1.96 4.04 -4.59
CA VAL A 77 2.33 2.78 -5.24
C VAL A 77 3.71 2.86 -5.87
N THR A 78 3.98 3.90 -6.66
CA THR A 78 5.28 4.10 -7.32
C THR A 78 6.41 4.21 -6.29
N ARG A 79 6.17 4.94 -5.19
CA ARG A 79 7.16 5.07 -4.13
C ARG A 79 7.42 3.74 -3.43
N PHE A 80 6.38 3.01 -3.08
CA PHE A 80 6.51 1.67 -2.50
C PHE A 80 7.26 0.72 -3.44
N ALA A 81 6.93 0.70 -4.72
CA ALA A 81 7.60 -0.10 -5.74
C ALA A 81 9.09 0.25 -5.81
N HIS A 82 9.43 1.54 -5.87
CA HIS A 82 10.80 2.02 -5.89
C HIS A 82 11.57 1.61 -4.63
N GLU A 83 11.02 1.80 -3.44
CA GLU A 83 11.67 1.41 -2.19
C GLU A 83 11.88 -0.11 -2.10
N THR A 84 11.00 -0.89 -2.70
CA THR A 84 11.05 -2.35 -2.67
C THR A 84 12.00 -2.93 -3.72
N TRP A 85 12.06 -2.35 -4.92
CA TRP A 85 12.79 -2.91 -6.04
C TRP A 85 14.24 -2.44 -6.10
N TYR A 86 14.52 -1.21 -5.67
CA TYR A 86 15.85 -0.61 -5.76
C TYR A 86 16.65 -0.63 -4.45
N ARG A 87 16.01 -0.89 -3.31
CA ARG A 87 16.70 -1.00 -2.02
C ARG A 87 17.03 -2.44 -1.66
N HIS A 88 17.92 -3.06 -2.38
CA HIS A 88 18.47 -4.38 -2.07
C HIS A 88 19.62 -4.35 -1.04
N GLY A 89 19.72 -3.31 -0.23
CA GLY A 89 20.83 -3.13 0.72
C GLY A 89 20.38 -2.60 2.07
N GLY A 90 20.31 -3.47 3.07
CA GLY A 90 20.68 -3.15 4.43
C GLY A 90 19.86 -2.15 5.23
N ARG A 91 18.68 -2.55 5.67
CA ARG A 91 18.13 -2.23 6.99
C ARG A 91 17.20 -3.36 7.37
N ALA A 92 17.30 -3.84 8.62
CA ALA A 92 16.46 -4.89 9.15
C ALA A 92 14.98 -4.58 8.78
N ARG A 93 14.48 -5.23 7.73
CA ARG A 93 13.08 -5.16 7.37
C ARG A 93 12.35 -5.77 8.55
N ARG A 94 11.57 -4.96 9.26
CA ARG A 94 10.54 -5.50 10.14
C ARG A 94 9.83 -6.59 9.36
N GLN A 95 9.79 -7.80 9.91
CA GLN A 95 9.12 -8.91 9.23
C GLN A 95 7.66 -8.51 8.99
N PRO A 96 7.15 -8.71 7.76
CA PRO A 96 5.75 -8.47 7.49
C PRO A 96 4.89 -9.28 8.45
N SER A 97 3.90 -8.65 9.08
CA SER A 97 3.02 -9.31 10.07
C SER A 97 1.55 -9.02 9.83
N GLY A 98 1.22 -8.19 8.83
CA GLY A 98 -0.13 -7.87 8.46
C GLY A 98 -0.80 -8.92 7.58
N ALA A 99 -2.03 -8.63 7.14
CA ALA A 99 -2.90 -9.55 6.41
C ALA A 99 -2.26 -10.14 5.13
N LEU A 100 -1.40 -9.39 4.45
CA LEU A 100 -0.73 -9.83 3.23
C LEU A 100 0.75 -10.20 3.44
N ALA A 101 1.15 -10.53 4.68
CA ALA A 101 2.53 -10.84 5.03
C ALA A 101 3.10 -12.05 4.28
N ALA A 102 2.24 -13.00 3.93
CA ALA A 102 2.62 -14.21 3.19
C ALA A 102 2.98 -13.94 1.72
N LEU A 103 2.59 -12.80 1.17
CA LEU A 103 2.84 -12.45 -0.22
C LEU A 103 4.23 -11.82 -0.41
N ALA A 104 4.91 -12.20 -1.49
CA ALA A 104 6.07 -11.44 -1.94
C ALA A 104 5.68 -9.98 -2.27
N PRO A 105 6.58 -8.99 -2.13
CA PRO A 105 6.22 -7.59 -2.29
C PRO A 105 5.58 -7.25 -3.65
N ARG A 106 6.02 -7.88 -4.75
CA ARG A 106 5.44 -7.69 -6.09
C ARG A 106 4.05 -8.30 -6.23
N GLU A 107 3.85 -9.49 -5.67
CA GLU A 107 2.54 -10.16 -5.63
C GLU A 107 1.55 -9.35 -4.80
N ARG A 108 2.00 -8.85 -3.65
CA ARG A 108 1.21 -7.98 -2.77
C ARG A 108 0.77 -6.69 -3.47
N LEU A 109 1.70 -6.04 -4.16
CA LEU A 109 1.42 -4.82 -4.92
C LEU A 109 0.34 -5.05 -5.98
N VAL A 110 0.49 -6.11 -6.78
CA VAL A 110 -0.50 -6.47 -7.80
C VAL A 110 -1.83 -6.85 -7.17
N ALA A 111 -1.82 -7.65 -6.10
CA ALA A 111 -3.05 -8.04 -5.39
C ALA A 111 -3.82 -6.82 -4.85
N VAL A 112 -3.14 -5.86 -4.24
CA VAL A 112 -3.77 -4.64 -3.73
C VAL A 112 -4.39 -3.82 -4.87
N LEU A 113 -3.69 -3.63 -5.97
CA LEU A 113 -4.20 -2.85 -7.11
C LEU A 113 -5.37 -3.55 -7.81
N ARG A 114 -5.27 -4.86 -8.04
CA ARG A 114 -6.27 -5.63 -8.79
C ARG A 114 -7.49 -5.99 -7.95
N LEU A 115 -7.28 -6.50 -6.73
CA LEU A 115 -8.34 -7.10 -5.92
C LEU A 115 -8.96 -6.11 -4.93
N TYR A 116 -8.18 -5.22 -4.36
CA TYR A 116 -8.68 -4.24 -3.40
C TYR A 116 -9.10 -2.92 -4.08
N GLU A 117 -8.25 -2.37 -4.95
CA GLU A 117 -8.55 -1.13 -5.68
C GLU A 117 -9.39 -1.34 -6.94
N GLY A 118 -9.56 -2.58 -7.40
CA GLY A 118 -10.39 -2.91 -8.57
C GLY A 118 -9.84 -2.37 -9.90
N MET A 119 -8.54 -2.10 -9.98
CA MET A 119 -7.92 -1.60 -11.21
C MET A 119 -7.93 -2.67 -12.31
N ALA A 120 -8.16 -2.26 -13.56
CA ALA A 120 -8.02 -3.16 -14.71
C ALA A 120 -6.57 -3.64 -14.89
N GLU A 121 -6.40 -4.81 -15.52
CA GLU A 121 -5.08 -5.42 -15.74
C GLU A 121 -4.15 -4.47 -16.51
N ASP A 122 -4.63 -3.89 -17.59
CA ASP A 122 -3.86 -2.96 -18.42
C ASP A 122 -3.48 -1.68 -17.68
N GLN A 123 -4.38 -1.17 -16.85
CA GLN A 123 -4.10 0.00 -15.99
C GLN A 123 -3.03 -0.32 -14.95
N THR A 124 -3.09 -1.50 -14.35
CA THR A 124 -2.09 -1.97 -13.39
C THR A 124 -0.75 -2.18 -14.08
N ALA A 125 -0.74 -2.77 -15.27
CA ALA A 125 0.44 -2.97 -16.09
C ALA A 125 1.12 -1.64 -16.46
N ALA A 126 0.33 -0.67 -16.94
CA ALA A 126 0.82 0.67 -17.27
C ALA A 126 1.40 1.39 -16.04
N LEU A 127 0.70 1.32 -14.90
CA LEU A 127 1.16 1.96 -13.65
C LEU A 127 2.49 1.38 -13.15
N LEU A 128 2.67 0.07 -13.28
CA LEU A 128 3.86 -0.63 -12.76
C LEU A 128 4.99 -0.76 -13.80
N GLY A 129 4.76 -0.38 -15.05
CA GLY A 129 5.71 -0.59 -16.13
C GLY A 129 5.97 -2.08 -16.41
N LEU A 130 4.94 -2.93 -16.26
CA LEU A 130 5.01 -4.37 -16.46
C LEU A 130 4.16 -4.78 -17.66
N PRO A 131 4.50 -5.90 -18.35
CA PRO A 131 3.59 -6.52 -19.31
C PRO A 131 2.30 -7.02 -18.62
N ALA A 132 1.16 -6.97 -19.32
CA ALA A 132 -0.13 -7.37 -18.75
C ALA A 132 -0.18 -8.86 -18.35
N ASP A 133 0.43 -9.75 -19.13
CA ASP A 133 0.58 -11.17 -18.80
C ASP A 133 1.36 -11.38 -17.50
N ARG A 134 2.36 -10.54 -17.24
CA ARG A 134 3.11 -10.58 -15.98
C ARG A 134 2.26 -10.16 -14.79
N VAL A 135 1.41 -9.14 -14.96
CA VAL A 135 0.45 -8.72 -13.93
C VAL A 135 -0.52 -9.86 -13.61
N ARG A 136 -1.04 -10.54 -14.63
CA ARG A 136 -1.92 -11.70 -14.46
C ARG A 136 -1.24 -12.80 -13.65
N VAL A 137 -0.04 -13.23 -14.04
CA VAL A 137 0.72 -14.27 -13.33
C VAL A 137 0.99 -13.90 -11.87
N LEU A 138 1.32 -12.63 -11.58
CA LEU A 138 1.53 -12.17 -10.20
C LEU A 138 0.22 -12.17 -9.40
N CYS A 139 -0.89 -11.80 -10.01
CA CYS A 139 -2.21 -11.83 -9.38
C CYS A 139 -2.63 -13.29 -9.05
N ASP A 140 -2.48 -14.20 -9.98
CA ASP A 140 -2.82 -15.62 -9.78
C ASP A 140 -1.98 -16.25 -8.67
N ARG A 141 -0.69 -15.94 -8.63
CA ARG A 141 0.20 -16.38 -7.53
C ARG A 141 -0.24 -15.83 -6.19
N ALA A 142 -0.61 -14.55 -6.13
CA ALA A 142 -1.10 -13.93 -4.91
C ALA A 142 -2.38 -14.62 -4.42
N VAL A 143 -3.35 -14.84 -5.32
CA VAL A 143 -4.60 -15.56 -5.01
C VAL A 143 -4.30 -16.96 -4.50
N ALA A 144 -3.45 -17.72 -5.19
CA ALA A 144 -3.07 -19.07 -4.78
C ALA A 144 -2.37 -19.10 -3.42
N ALA A 145 -1.54 -18.10 -3.11
CA ALA A 145 -0.86 -17.99 -1.82
C ALA A 145 -1.85 -17.67 -0.68
N LEU A 146 -2.81 -16.79 -0.93
CA LEU A 146 -3.83 -16.41 0.04
C LEU A 146 -4.87 -17.53 0.27
N ALA A 147 -5.14 -18.36 -0.73
CA ALA A 147 -6.05 -19.50 -0.63
C ALA A 147 -5.47 -20.69 0.13
N ARG A 148 -4.14 -20.71 0.38
CA ARG A 148 -3.54 -21.78 1.18
C ARG A 148 -3.96 -21.64 2.63
N PRO A 149 -4.55 -22.68 3.26
CA PRO A 149 -4.80 -22.66 4.69
C PRO A 149 -3.48 -22.46 5.42
N ALA A 150 -3.43 -21.49 6.34
CA ALA A 150 -2.28 -21.33 7.21
C ALA A 150 -2.06 -22.66 7.95
N TYR A 151 -0.97 -23.39 7.64
CA TYR A 151 -0.60 -24.56 8.40
C TYR A 151 -0.34 -24.12 9.84
N ARG A 152 -1.30 -24.39 10.69
CA ARG A 152 -1.19 -24.25 12.14
C ARG A 152 -0.60 -25.57 12.62
N PRO A 153 0.69 -25.65 12.99
CA PRO A 153 1.21 -26.88 13.60
C PRO A 153 0.34 -27.18 14.81
N ALA A 154 -0.17 -28.41 14.87
CA ALA A 154 -0.91 -28.88 16.03
C ALA A 154 -0.05 -28.66 17.28
N PRO A 155 -0.61 -28.20 18.42
CA PRO A 155 0.13 -28.08 19.64
C PRO A 155 0.72 -29.47 19.96
N ALA A 156 2.05 -29.50 20.17
CA ALA A 156 2.72 -30.73 20.56
C ALA A 156 2.01 -31.28 21.80
N VAL A 157 1.37 -32.43 21.65
CA VAL A 157 0.78 -33.17 22.78
C VAL A 157 1.97 -33.57 23.66
N ARG A 158 2.14 -32.87 24.78
CA ARG A 158 3.04 -33.34 25.83
C ARG A 158 2.51 -34.70 26.27
N GLY A 159 3.26 -35.71 25.96
CA GLY A 159 3.02 -37.04 26.51
C GLY A 159 3.00 -37.00 28.04
N PRO A 160 2.28 -37.94 28.71
CA PRO A 160 2.22 -37.98 30.16
C PRO A 160 3.64 -38.17 30.72
N GLU A 161 4.00 -37.27 31.61
CA GLU A 161 5.25 -37.35 32.40
C GLU A 161 5.12 -38.58 33.33
N VAL A 162 5.90 -39.60 33.04
CA VAL A 162 6.01 -40.78 33.91
C VAL A 162 6.82 -40.37 35.13
N ALA A 163 6.16 -40.26 36.28
CA ALA A 163 6.85 -40.04 37.55
C ALA A 163 7.64 -41.31 37.93
N PRO A 164 8.92 -41.18 38.33
CA PRO A 164 9.69 -42.30 38.86
C PRO A 164 9.20 -42.62 40.29
N SER A 165 9.00 -43.92 40.55
CA SER A 165 8.73 -44.48 41.88
C SER A 165 9.96 -44.44 42.77
#